data_ad5915f9811dee56d83b3629bc94d1e9
#
_entry.id   ad5915f9811dee56d83b3629bc94d1e9
#
_cell.length_a   1.000
_cell.length_b   1.000
_cell.length_c   1.000
_cell.angle_alpha   90.00
_cell.angle_beta   90.00
_cell.angle_gamma   90.00
#
_symmetry.space_group_name_H-M   'P 1'
#
loop_
_entity.id
_entity.type
_entity.pdbx_description
1 polymer ?
#
loop_
_entity_poly.entity_id
_entity_poly.type
_entity_poly.pdbx_seq_one_letter_code
_entity_poly.pdbx_strand_id
1 'polypeptide(L)'
;MTLSRIGESMPVLVTGASGFVGAHVVLELLKREIPVRAMMRDVSLSQMFPDSPLLEVVKADLFDVESLRAAVDGCDDVIHCAAALYVGVKNAEKDVVNPSVKGVENLCLVMGDVKRIVHTSSVAAIRSTKYENGHIFTNEDWCNDASVSSNPYGFAKAEAERRIRAWAKNRDVRLVTIHPSIVFGPILHKRHMEGSMSFLKHFVKGPPFVLDMHVNFVDVRDVAYAHVNALEMGIDRSRYIIHKEGMWLNEIGRALNGAMSQKFATRRLPRYLAY
;
A
#
# COMPACT_ATOMS: atom_id res chain seq x y z
N MET A 1 27.84 32.77 -22.44
CA MET A 1 27.06 31.62 -22.93
C MET A 1 26.60 30.81 -21.73
N THR A 2 25.37 31.09 -21.32
CA THR A 2 24.73 30.43 -20.16
C THR A 2 24.25 29.10 -20.64
N LEU A 3 24.82 28.00 -20.12
CA LEU A 3 24.30 26.66 -20.33
C LEU A 3 22.87 26.63 -19.78
N SER A 4 21.88 26.53 -20.67
CA SER A 4 20.50 26.27 -20.31
C SER A 4 20.48 24.97 -19.52
N ARG A 5 20.05 25.02 -18.25
CA ARG A 5 19.70 23.84 -17.46
C ARG A 5 18.66 23.07 -18.27
N ILE A 6 19.03 21.90 -18.74
CA ILE A 6 18.08 20.90 -19.22
C ILE A 6 17.11 20.71 -18.05
N GLY A 7 15.81 20.92 -18.27
CA GLY A 7 14.83 20.98 -17.20
C GLY A 7 14.89 19.72 -16.32
N GLU A 8 15.34 19.91 -15.09
CA GLU A 8 15.28 18.87 -14.05
C GLU A 8 13.79 18.56 -13.84
N SER A 9 13.37 17.34 -14.18
CA SER A 9 12.01 16.91 -13.88
C SER A 9 11.83 16.92 -12.36
N MET A 10 10.73 17.49 -11.87
CA MET A 10 10.44 17.50 -10.44
C MET A 10 10.35 16.09 -9.91
N PRO A 11 10.84 15.82 -8.70
CA PRO A 11 10.80 14.47 -8.13
C PRO A 11 9.36 14.03 -7.82
N VAL A 12 9.09 12.74 -7.96
CA VAL A 12 7.87 12.12 -7.45
C VAL A 12 8.01 11.91 -5.94
N LEU A 13 7.13 12.52 -5.15
CA LEU A 13 7.09 12.25 -3.72
C LEU A 13 6.49 10.87 -3.45
N VAL A 14 7.20 10.00 -2.77
CA VAL A 14 6.69 8.72 -2.26
C VAL A 14 6.58 8.79 -0.75
N THR A 15 5.36 8.88 -0.22
CA THR A 15 5.15 8.79 1.23
C THR A 15 5.16 7.34 1.68
N GLY A 16 5.66 7.08 2.90
CA GLY A 16 5.80 5.71 3.37
C GLY A 16 6.85 4.90 2.61
N ALA A 17 7.86 5.56 2.07
CA ALA A 17 8.94 4.98 1.26
C ALA A 17 9.69 3.85 1.99
N SER A 18 9.76 3.84 3.32
CA SER A 18 10.36 2.75 4.09
C SER A 18 9.42 1.56 4.35
N GLY A 19 8.15 1.63 3.90
CA GLY A 19 7.18 0.53 3.97
C GLY A 19 7.34 -0.47 2.82
N PHE A 20 6.70 -1.64 2.92
CA PHE A 20 6.87 -2.72 1.94
C PHE A 20 6.52 -2.30 0.50
N VAL A 21 5.32 -1.74 0.28
CA VAL A 21 4.90 -1.25 -1.05
C VAL A 21 5.69 0.00 -1.45
N GLY A 22 5.80 1.00 -0.56
CA GLY A 22 6.48 2.26 -0.86
C GLY A 22 7.95 2.07 -1.26
N ALA A 23 8.65 1.13 -0.62
CA ALA A 23 10.05 0.84 -0.97
C ALA A 23 10.19 0.26 -2.38
N HIS A 24 9.28 -0.62 -2.80
CA HIS A 24 9.27 -1.13 -4.17
C HIS A 24 8.84 -0.08 -5.20
N VAL A 25 7.96 0.86 -4.83
CA VAL A 25 7.62 2.01 -5.68
C VAL A 25 8.84 2.90 -5.91
N VAL A 26 9.62 3.19 -4.86
CA VAL A 26 10.90 3.92 -4.99
C VAL A 26 11.84 3.20 -5.95
N LEU A 27 12.04 1.88 -5.80
CA LEU A 27 12.89 1.10 -6.70
C LEU A 27 12.38 1.08 -8.15
N GLU A 28 11.07 1.02 -8.37
CA GLU A 28 10.49 1.05 -9.71
C GLU A 28 10.67 2.42 -10.38
N LEU A 29 10.54 3.54 -9.62
CA LEU A 29 10.83 4.89 -10.11
C LEU A 29 12.31 5.03 -10.51
N LEU A 30 13.23 4.60 -9.65
CA LEU A 30 14.67 4.64 -9.92
C LEU A 30 15.04 3.79 -11.14
N LYS A 31 14.44 2.60 -11.29
CA LYS A 31 14.62 1.72 -12.45
C LYS A 31 14.19 2.38 -13.76
N ARG A 32 13.20 3.27 -13.71
CA ARG A 32 12.72 4.05 -14.87
C ARG A 32 13.40 5.39 -15.01
N GLU A 33 14.47 5.64 -14.25
CA GLU A 33 15.22 6.90 -14.26
C GLU A 33 14.38 8.13 -13.93
N ILE A 34 13.32 7.95 -13.09
CA ILE A 34 12.45 9.01 -12.63
C ILE A 34 12.96 9.51 -11.27
N PRO A 35 13.23 10.83 -11.11
CA PRO A 35 13.63 11.40 -9.83
C PRO A 35 12.57 11.14 -8.76
N VAL A 36 13.02 10.72 -7.58
CA VAL A 36 12.14 10.35 -6.48
C VAL A 36 12.56 11.00 -5.16
N ARG A 37 11.61 11.59 -4.47
CA ARG A 37 11.74 12.03 -3.09
C ARG A 37 11.09 11.00 -2.17
N ALA A 38 11.93 10.23 -1.47
CA ALA A 38 11.53 9.16 -0.58
C ALA A 38 11.27 9.72 0.83
N MET A 39 9.99 9.90 1.19
CA MET A 39 9.59 10.39 2.50
C MET A 39 9.51 9.25 3.51
N MET A 40 10.23 9.37 4.62
CA MET A 40 10.23 8.41 5.71
C MET A 40 10.48 9.06 7.07
N ARG A 41 10.00 8.43 8.16
CA ARG A 41 10.21 8.91 9.52
C ARG A 41 11.63 8.64 10.04
N ASP A 42 12.19 7.51 9.64
CA ASP A 42 13.54 7.07 10.01
C ASP A 42 14.38 6.96 8.73
N VAL A 43 15.23 7.97 8.53
CA VAL A 43 16.09 8.07 7.34
C VAL A 43 17.22 7.03 7.30
N SER A 44 17.56 6.40 8.42
CA SER A 44 18.53 5.31 8.43
C SER A 44 18.10 4.11 7.61
N LEU A 45 16.79 3.97 7.38
CA LEU A 45 16.20 2.92 6.53
C LEU A 45 16.46 3.14 5.03
N SER A 46 16.99 4.30 4.63
CA SER A 46 17.38 4.54 3.22
C SER A 46 18.47 3.60 2.73
N GLN A 47 19.21 2.98 3.63
CA GLN A 47 20.24 1.96 3.31
C GLN A 47 19.67 0.75 2.52
N MET A 48 18.35 0.59 2.48
CA MET A 48 17.72 -0.45 1.64
C MET A 48 17.70 -0.10 0.15
N PHE A 49 17.97 1.15 -0.21
CA PHE A 49 17.99 1.63 -1.59
C PHE A 49 19.41 1.70 -2.13
N PRO A 50 19.59 1.56 -3.45
CA PRO A 50 20.88 1.81 -4.08
C PRO A 50 21.24 3.30 -4.01
N ASP A 51 22.53 3.61 -4.00
CA ASP A 51 23.00 4.96 -4.20
C ASP A 51 22.61 5.45 -5.59
N SER A 52 21.91 6.60 -5.66
CA SER A 52 21.45 7.16 -6.92
C SER A 52 21.34 8.69 -6.81
N PRO A 53 21.81 9.45 -7.82
CA PRO A 53 21.58 10.88 -7.87
C PRO A 53 20.12 11.27 -8.08
N LEU A 54 19.28 10.31 -8.43
CA LEU A 54 17.82 10.47 -8.61
C LEU A 54 17.04 10.25 -7.30
N LEU A 55 17.69 9.84 -6.21
CA LEU A 55 17.06 9.57 -4.93
C LEU A 55 17.35 10.69 -3.92
N GLU A 56 16.34 11.44 -3.59
CA GLU A 56 16.33 12.34 -2.43
C GLU A 56 15.61 11.67 -1.25
N VAL A 57 16.25 11.61 -0.09
CA VAL A 57 15.63 11.07 1.13
C VAL A 57 15.28 12.19 2.07
N VAL A 58 14.00 12.29 2.46
CA VAL A 58 13.51 13.33 3.35
C VAL A 58 12.88 12.74 4.60
N LYS A 59 13.19 13.37 5.75
CA LYS A 59 12.56 13.04 7.03
C LYS A 59 11.28 13.85 7.17
N ALA A 60 10.13 13.16 7.19
CA ALA A 60 8.84 13.80 7.49
C ALA A 60 7.86 12.79 8.09
N ASP A 61 6.86 13.31 8.79
CA ASP A 61 5.76 12.53 9.38
C ASP A 61 4.41 13.09 8.92
N LEU A 62 3.46 12.22 8.60
CA LEU A 62 2.09 12.61 8.23
C LEU A 62 1.37 13.41 9.33
N PHE A 63 1.85 13.33 10.58
CA PHE A 63 1.29 14.08 11.72
C PHE A 63 2.00 15.39 12.01
N ASP A 64 3.14 15.65 11.36
CA ASP A 64 3.85 16.91 11.41
C ASP A 64 3.64 17.65 10.08
N VAL A 65 2.66 18.56 10.08
CA VAL A 65 2.20 19.28 8.87
C VAL A 65 3.32 20.13 8.25
N GLU A 66 4.22 20.67 9.06
CA GLU A 66 5.32 21.50 8.55
C GLU A 66 6.38 20.63 7.86
N SER A 67 6.76 19.50 8.46
CA SER A 67 7.67 18.55 7.80
C SER A 67 7.06 17.97 6.52
N LEU A 68 5.74 17.72 6.53
CA LEU A 68 5.01 17.23 5.38
C LEU A 68 4.94 18.28 4.26
N ARG A 69 4.73 19.56 4.61
CA ARG A 69 4.75 20.69 3.65
C ARG A 69 6.11 20.79 2.95
N ALA A 70 7.19 20.73 3.73
CA ALA A 70 8.54 20.76 3.18
C ALA A 70 8.83 19.55 2.28
N ALA A 71 8.26 18.37 2.59
CA ALA A 71 8.41 17.17 1.76
C ALA A 71 7.65 17.26 0.43
N VAL A 72 6.48 17.93 0.39
CA VAL A 72 5.64 18.09 -0.81
C VAL A 72 6.17 19.21 -1.70
N ASP A 73 6.84 20.22 -1.13
CA ASP A 73 7.31 21.39 -1.86
C ASP A 73 8.17 21.02 -3.07
N GLY A 74 7.87 21.59 -4.24
CA GLY A 74 8.54 21.27 -5.50
C GLY A 74 8.22 19.88 -6.08
N CYS A 75 7.12 19.24 -5.67
CA CYS A 75 6.64 17.99 -6.25
C CYS A 75 5.31 18.19 -6.99
N ASP A 76 5.26 17.91 -8.29
CA ASP A 76 4.00 17.84 -9.06
C ASP A 76 3.24 16.53 -8.81
N ASP A 77 3.95 15.46 -8.42
CA ASP A 77 3.46 14.11 -8.32
C ASP A 77 3.63 13.52 -6.93
N VAL A 78 2.58 12.86 -6.44
CA VAL A 78 2.60 12.18 -5.14
C VAL A 78 2.10 10.74 -5.29
N ILE A 79 2.91 9.78 -4.84
CA ILE A 79 2.47 8.39 -4.61
C ILE A 79 2.36 8.19 -3.09
N HIS A 80 1.12 8.12 -2.60
CA HIS A 80 0.84 7.99 -1.19
C HIS A 80 0.71 6.51 -0.79
N CYS A 81 1.81 5.93 -0.27
CA CYS A 81 1.86 4.55 0.23
C CYS A 81 1.80 4.46 1.77
N ALA A 82 1.94 5.59 2.47
CA ALA A 82 1.92 5.58 3.93
C ALA A 82 0.54 5.19 4.47
N ALA A 83 0.50 4.21 5.36
CA ALA A 83 -0.70 3.78 6.06
C ALA A 83 -0.34 3.19 7.43
N ALA A 84 -1.29 3.20 8.37
CA ALA A 84 -1.16 2.44 9.60
C ALA A 84 -1.25 0.93 9.30
N LEU A 85 -0.38 0.14 9.94
CA LEU A 85 -0.41 -1.31 9.84
C LEU A 85 -1.39 -1.89 10.86
N TYR A 86 -2.14 -2.90 10.46
CA TYR A 86 -3.01 -3.66 11.36
C TYR A 86 -2.21 -4.81 12.00
N VAL A 87 -1.19 -4.45 12.81
CA VAL A 87 -0.31 -5.42 13.49
C VAL A 87 -0.11 -4.97 14.93
N GLY A 88 -0.34 -5.86 15.89
CA GLY A 88 -0.17 -5.56 17.31
C GLY A 88 -1.13 -4.52 17.86
N VAL A 89 -2.29 -4.36 17.23
CA VAL A 89 -3.31 -3.34 17.52
C VAL A 89 -3.94 -3.61 18.90
N LYS A 90 -3.86 -2.61 19.78
CA LYS A 90 -4.53 -2.62 21.10
C LYS A 90 -5.85 -1.85 21.07
N ASN A 91 -5.88 -0.78 20.31
CA ASN A 91 -7.07 0.05 20.11
C ASN A 91 -7.21 0.35 18.61
N ALA A 92 -8.19 -0.28 17.98
CA ALA A 92 -8.37 -0.20 16.53
C ALA A 92 -8.59 1.24 16.03
N GLU A 93 -9.33 2.04 16.76
CA GLU A 93 -9.59 3.43 16.42
C GLU A 93 -8.31 4.27 16.49
N LYS A 94 -7.59 4.18 17.61
CA LYS A 94 -6.39 4.99 17.86
C LYS A 94 -5.20 4.54 17.04
N ASP A 95 -5.04 3.21 16.84
CA ASP A 95 -3.82 2.65 16.26
C ASP A 95 -3.93 2.47 14.73
N VAL A 96 -5.16 2.44 14.18
CA VAL A 96 -5.39 2.15 12.75
C VAL A 96 -6.25 3.21 12.07
N VAL A 97 -7.47 3.47 12.58
CA VAL A 97 -8.44 4.33 11.89
C VAL A 97 -7.97 5.78 11.90
N ASN A 98 -7.79 6.35 13.09
CA ASN A 98 -7.39 7.75 13.22
C ASN A 98 -6.07 8.05 12.52
N PRO A 99 -5.00 7.23 12.63
CA PRO A 99 -3.78 7.45 11.88
C PRO A 99 -3.98 7.43 10.35
N SER A 100 -4.76 6.49 9.84
CA SER A 100 -4.99 6.39 8.38
C SER A 100 -5.77 7.57 7.83
N VAL A 101 -6.85 7.97 8.51
CA VAL A 101 -7.70 9.09 8.08
C VAL A 101 -6.98 10.42 8.25
N LYS A 102 -6.43 10.67 9.45
CA LYS A 102 -5.76 11.94 9.77
C LYS A 102 -4.51 12.16 8.92
N GLY A 103 -3.76 11.09 8.65
CA GLY A 103 -2.59 11.15 7.76
C GLY A 103 -2.94 11.63 6.36
N VAL A 104 -4.05 11.12 5.79
CA VAL A 104 -4.56 11.59 4.49
C VAL A 104 -5.06 13.03 4.57
N GLU A 105 -5.80 13.40 5.61
CA GLU A 105 -6.28 14.77 5.79
C GLU A 105 -5.12 15.77 5.86
N ASN A 106 -4.08 15.48 6.64
CA ASN A 106 -2.90 16.33 6.73
C ASN A 106 -2.15 16.43 5.39
N LEU A 107 -2.04 15.33 4.65
CA LEU A 107 -1.45 15.35 3.32
C LEU A 107 -2.27 16.25 2.38
N CYS A 108 -3.59 16.15 2.41
CA CYS A 108 -4.49 17.02 1.62
C CYS A 108 -4.34 18.52 1.95
N LEU A 109 -3.97 18.89 3.18
CA LEU A 109 -3.74 20.27 3.56
C LEU A 109 -2.53 20.91 2.86
N VAL A 110 -1.55 20.10 2.46
CA VAL A 110 -0.27 20.58 1.92
C VAL A 110 -0.10 20.36 0.42
N MET A 111 -0.97 19.57 -0.21
CA MET A 111 -0.90 19.23 -1.65
C MET A 111 -1.60 20.26 -2.56
N GLY A 112 -1.52 21.57 -2.25
CA GLY A 112 -2.25 22.62 -3.00
C GLY A 112 -1.93 22.64 -4.49
N ASP A 113 -0.66 22.47 -4.85
CA ASP A 113 -0.14 22.60 -6.22
C ASP A 113 0.18 21.27 -6.90
N VAL A 114 -0.08 20.14 -6.22
CA VAL A 114 0.14 18.80 -6.76
C VAL A 114 -0.83 18.52 -7.90
N LYS A 115 -0.32 18.00 -9.02
CA LYS A 115 -1.08 17.75 -10.25
C LYS A 115 -1.57 16.32 -10.38
N ARG A 116 -0.77 15.34 -9.87
CA ARG A 116 -1.09 13.93 -9.99
C ARG A 116 -0.88 13.20 -8.66
N ILE A 117 -1.87 12.41 -8.28
CA ILE A 117 -1.84 11.63 -7.04
C ILE A 117 -2.19 10.18 -7.34
N VAL A 118 -1.36 9.27 -6.87
CA VAL A 118 -1.67 7.84 -6.80
C VAL A 118 -1.77 7.45 -5.32
N HIS A 119 -2.96 7.04 -4.89
CA HIS A 119 -3.21 6.66 -3.50
C HIS A 119 -3.31 5.15 -3.35
N THR A 120 -2.52 4.60 -2.43
CA THR A 120 -2.57 3.18 -2.08
C THR A 120 -3.74 2.90 -1.13
N SER A 121 -4.87 2.49 -1.68
CA SER A 121 -6.00 1.93 -0.95
C SER A 121 -5.80 0.43 -0.69
N SER A 122 -6.84 -0.37 -0.76
CA SER A 122 -6.81 -1.83 -0.61
C SER A 122 -8.10 -2.44 -1.13
N VAL A 123 -8.11 -3.71 -1.52
CA VAL A 123 -9.36 -4.47 -1.72
C VAL A 123 -10.22 -4.50 -0.44
N ALA A 124 -9.64 -4.23 0.73
CA ALA A 124 -10.39 -4.08 1.97
C ALA A 124 -11.31 -2.85 1.98
N ALA A 125 -11.05 -1.83 1.15
CA ALA A 125 -11.94 -0.69 0.96
C ALA A 125 -13.09 -0.98 -0.04
N ILE A 126 -13.01 -2.09 -0.75
CA ILE A 126 -13.98 -2.55 -1.75
C ILE A 126 -14.89 -3.61 -1.16
N ARG A 127 -14.30 -4.65 -0.57
CA ARG A 127 -15.00 -5.84 -0.11
C ARG A 127 -15.82 -5.56 1.13
N SER A 128 -17.15 -5.66 1.02
CA SER A 128 -18.08 -5.65 2.15
C SER A 128 -17.84 -6.83 3.09
N THR A 129 -18.12 -6.65 4.38
CA THR A 129 -18.01 -7.71 5.40
C THR A 129 -19.12 -8.74 5.21
N LYS A 130 -20.30 -8.27 4.78
CA LYS A 130 -21.46 -9.10 4.45
C LYS A 130 -21.72 -9.03 2.95
N TYR A 131 -21.80 -10.18 2.31
CA TYR A 131 -22.09 -10.29 0.88
C TYR A 131 -22.75 -11.63 0.56
N GLU A 132 -23.47 -11.67 -0.54
CA GLU A 132 -24.12 -12.90 -1.03
C GLU A 132 -23.08 -13.87 -1.60
N ASN A 133 -23.35 -15.17 -1.49
CA ASN A 133 -22.50 -16.19 -2.09
C ASN A 133 -22.43 -16.00 -3.61
N GLY A 134 -21.20 -15.99 -4.14
CA GLY A 134 -20.98 -15.79 -5.58
C GLY A 134 -20.86 -14.33 -6.02
N HIS A 135 -20.98 -13.35 -5.10
CA HIS A 135 -20.74 -11.96 -5.42
C HIS A 135 -19.30 -11.73 -5.90
N ILE A 136 -19.15 -11.10 -7.06
CA ILE A 136 -17.85 -10.71 -7.62
C ILE A 136 -17.66 -9.23 -7.36
N PHE A 137 -16.71 -8.90 -6.49
CA PHE A 137 -16.37 -7.51 -6.19
C PHE A 137 -15.63 -6.85 -7.36
N THR A 138 -16.05 -5.63 -7.67
CA THR A 138 -15.50 -4.80 -8.73
C THR A 138 -14.92 -3.50 -8.18
N ASN A 139 -14.33 -2.68 -9.03
CA ASN A 139 -13.86 -1.34 -8.67
C ASN A 139 -14.99 -0.35 -8.31
N GLU A 140 -16.25 -0.67 -8.61
CA GLU A 140 -17.42 0.16 -8.25
C GLU A 140 -17.91 -0.12 -6.81
N ASP A 141 -17.55 -1.27 -6.25
CA ASP A 141 -17.96 -1.66 -4.91
C ASP A 141 -17.20 -0.88 -3.81
N TRP A 142 -17.88 -0.72 -2.67
CA TRP A 142 -17.35 -0.09 -1.49
C TRP A 142 -17.63 -0.91 -0.24
N CYS A 143 -16.67 -0.98 0.66
CA CYS A 143 -16.86 -1.54 2.00
C CYS A 143 -17.67 -0.57 2.87
N ASN A 144 -18.99 -0.55 2.68
CA ASN A 144 -19.91 0.38 3.36
C ASN A 144 -20.39 -0.13 4.73
N ASP A 145 -20.24 -1.44 4.99
CA ASP A 145 -20.71 -2.12 6.20
C ASP A 145 -19.60 -2.33 7.24
N ALA A 146 -18.39 -1.87 6.95
CA ALA A 146 -17.30 -1.88 7.90
C ALA A 146 -17.47 -0.79 8.98
N SER A 147 -17.00 -1.09 10.17
CA SER A 147 -16.92 -0.15 11.28
C SER A 147 -15.64 -0.35 12.08
N VAL A 148 -15.38 0.56 13.03
CA VAL A 148 -14.24 0.43 13.96
C VAL A 148 -14.28 -0.89 14.73
N SER A 149 -15.48 -1.40 15.05
CA SER A 149 -15.67 -2.62 15.83
C SER A 149 -15.71 -3.89 15.00
N SER A 150 -16.25 -3.85 13.77
CA SER A 150 -16.46 -5.06 12.94
C SER A 150 -15.28 -5.34 11.98
N ASN A 151 -14.76 -4.31 11.31
CA ASN A 151 -13.66 -4.40 10.36
C ASN A 151 -12.88 -3.07 10.34
N PRO A 152 -12.09 -2.77 11.36
CA PRO A 152 -11.39 -1.48 11.49
C PRO A 152 -10.44 -1.18 10.34
N TYR A 153 -9.79 -2.19 9.77
CA TYR A 153 -8.88 -2.00 8.64
C TYR A 153 -9.63 -1.63 7.35
N GLY A 154 -10.70 -2.36 7.03
CA GLY A 154 -11.55 -2.04 5.87
C GLY A 154 -12.19 -0.65 6.01
N PHE A 155 -12.68 -0.34 7.21
CA PHE A 155 -13.22 0.98 7.53
C PHE A 155 -12.17 2.09 7.33
N ALA A 156 -10.97 1.93 7.91
CA ALA A 156 -9.89 2.90 7.80
C ALA A 156 -9.48 3.16 6.34
N LYS A 157 -9.35 2.10 5.54
CA LYS A 157 -9.00 2.20 4.12
C LYS A 157 -10.09 2.88 3.30
N ALA A 158 -11.35 2.52 3.51
CA ALA A 158 -12.49 3.15 2.82
C ALA A 158 -12.61 4.64 3.20
N GLU A 159 -12.49 4.99 4.48
CA GLU A 159 -12.57 6.38 4.93
C GLU A 159 -11.40 7.22 4.43
N ALA A 160 -10.16 6.72 4.48
CA ALA A 160 -9.01 7.43 3.93
C ALA A 160 -9.18 7.70 2.43
N GLU A 161 -9.66 6.73 1.66
CA GLU A 161 -9.95 6.90 0.24
C GLU A 161 -11.07 7.91 0.00
N ARG A 162 -12.17 7.88 0.77
CA ARG A 162 -13.24 8.88 0.67
C ARG A 162 -12.73 10.30 0.93
N ARG A 163 -11.83 10.49 1.91
CA ARG A 163 -11.26 11.82 2.23
C ARG A 163 -10.44 12.38 1.08
N ILE A 164 -9.52 11.60 0.51
CA ILE A 164 -8.70 12.09 -0.60
C ILE A 164 -9.53 12.32 -1.87
N ARG A 165 -10.55 11.48 -2.13
CA ARG A 165 -11.47 11.68 -3.26
C ARG A 165 -12.34 12.92 -3.08
N ALA A 166 -12.85 13.17 -1.87
CA ALA A 166 -13.62 14.37 -1.55
C ALA A 166 -12.76 15.64 -1.73
N TRP A 167 -11.52 15.61 -1.23
CA TRP A 167 -10.57 16.71 -1.40
C TRP A 167 -10.26 16.99 -2.90
N ALA A 168 -10.07 15.94 -3.69
CA ALA A 168 -9.73 16.05 -5.10
C ALA A 168 -10.93 16.52 -5.97
N LYS A 169 -12.19 16.32 -5.52
CA LYS A 169 -13.42 16.47 -6.34
C LYS A 169 -13.53 17.77 -7.12
N ASN A 170 -13.12 18.90 -6.51
CA ASN A 170 -13.26 20.24 -7.08
C ASN A 170 -11.89 20.90 -7.34
N ARG A 171 -10.86 20.08 -7.58
CA ARG A 171 -9.49 20.54 -7.85
C ARG A 171 -9.02 20.02 -9.19
N ASP A 172 -8.17 20.80 -9.84
CA ASP A 172 -7.46 20.37 -11.04
C ASP A 172 -6.28 19.47 -10.66
N VAL A 173 -6.62 18.27 -10.20
CA VAL A 173 -5.68 17.24 -9.80
C VAL A 173 -6.17 15.88 -10.28
N ARG A 174 -5.31 15.13 -10.95
CA ARG A 174 -5.61 13.76 -11.32
C ARG A 174 -5.37 12.84 -10.13
N LEU A 175 -6.41 12.12 -9.72
CA LEU A 175 -6.37 11.15 -8.63
C LEU A 175 -6.66 9.74 -9.15
N VAL A 176 -5.74 8.82 -8.90
CA VAL A 176 -5.93 7.39 -9.12
C VAL A 176 -5.79 6.65 -7.80
N THR A 177 -6.62 5.64 -7.57
CA THR A 177 -6.53 4.81 -6.38
C THR A 177 -6.22 3.35 -6.74
N ILE A 178 -5.21 2.79 -6.11
CA ILE A 178 -4.73 1.41 -6.32
C ILE A 178 -5.19 0.54 -5.15
N HIS A 179 -5.82 -0.58 -5.46
CA HIS A 179 -6.43 -1.50 -4.51
C HIS A 179 -5.76 -2.88 -4.58
N PRO A 180 -4.60 -3.05 -3.94
CA PRO A 180 -3.94 -4.36 -3.92
C PRO A 180 -4.74 -5.38 -3.11
N SER A 181 -4.72 -6.63 -3.54
CA SER A 181 -5.03 -7.78 -2.69
C SER A 181 -3.91 -8.01 -1.67
N ILE A 182 -3.78 -9.18 -1.04
CA ILE A 182 -2.69 -9.45 -0.09
C ILE A 182 -1.36 -9.36 -0.86
N VAL A 183 -0.47 -8.47 -0.43
CA VAL A 183 0.79 -8.22 -1.13
C VAL A 183 1.88 -9.12 -0.57
N PHE A 184 2.47 -9.95 -1.43
CA PHE A 184 3.64 -10.76 -1.14
C PHE A 184 4.80 -10.36 -2.05
N GLY A 185 6.02 -10.81 -1.73
CA GLY A 185 7.18 -10.60 -2.58
C GLY A 185 8.49 -10.45 -1.82
N PRO A 186 9.59 -10.10 -2.49
CA PRO A 186 10.91 -9.95 -1.86
C PRO A 186 10.90 -8.82 -0.83
N ILE A 187 11.51 -9.08 0.33
CA ILE A 187 11.68 -8.07 1.38
C ILE A 187 13.03 -7.37 1.18
N LEU A 188 13.05 -6.06 1.35
CA LEU A 188 14.27 -5.25 1.30
C LEU A 188 14.83 -4.97 2.70
N HIS A 189 13.98 -5.07 3.73
CA HIS A 189 14.35 -4.89 5.12
C HIS A 189 13.49 -5.76 6.03
N LYS A 190 14.00 -6.17 7.20
CA LYS A 190 13.30 -7.07 8.17
C LYS A 190 11.92 -6.58 8.58
N ARG A 191 11.71 -5.25 8.65
CA ARG A 191 10.39 -4.66 8.97
C ARG A 191 9.30 -4.97 7.93
N HIS A 192 9.66 -5.30 6.69
CA HIS A 192 8.70 -5.70 5.66
C HIS A 192 8.03 -7.04 5.96
N MET A 193 8.56 -7.83 6.90
CA MET A 193 7.90 -9.02 7.42
C MET A 193 6.68 -8.73 8.33
N GLU A 194 6.41 -7.46 8.61
CA GLU A 194 5.18 -7.01 9.25
C GLU A 194 4.06 -6.86 8.21
N GLY A 195 2.83 -6.65 8.64
CA GLY A 195 1.69 -6.50 7.72
C GLY A 195 1.38 -7.77 6.94
N SER A 196 1.17 -7.66 5.62
CA SER A 196 0.77 -8.79 4.76
C SER A 196 1.79 -9.94 4.74
N MET A 197 3.08 -9.63 4.80
CA MET A 197 4.13 -10.65 4.86
C MET A 197 4.11 -11.46 6.16
N SER A 198 3.52 -10.94 7.25
CA SER A 198 3.37 -11.69 8.51
C SER A 198 2.49 -12.92 8.34
N PHE A 199 1.58 -12.90 7.36
CA PHE A 199 0.75 -14.05 7.01
C PHE A 199 1.59 -15.28 6.63
N LEU A 200 2.72 -15.10 5.95
CA LEU A 200 3.63 -16.20 5.61
C LEU A 200 4.32 -16.80 6.83
N LYS A 201 4.48 -16.06 7.92
CA LYS A 201 5.05 -16.60 9.17
C LYS A 201 4.24 -17.77 9.73
N HIS A 202 2.93 -17.76 9.53
CA HIS A 202 2.04 -18.83 10.00
C HIS A 202 2.29 -20.15 9.26
N PHE A 203 2.74 -20.10 8.00
CA PHE A 203 3.16 -21.31 7.29
C PHE A 203 4.48 -21.86 7.80
N VAL A 204 5.42 -20.97 8.17
CA VAL A 204 6.78 -21.38 8.58
C VAL A 204 6.84 -21.84 10.03
N LYS A 205 6.05 -21.21 10.93
CA LYS A 205 6.09 -21.43 12.39
C LYS A 205 4.75 -21.86 12.98
N GLY A 206 3.74 -22.05 12.14
CA GLY A 206 2.39 -22.36 12.57
C GLY A 206 2.16 -23.85 12.85
N PRO A 207 0.93 -24.21 13.23
CA PRO A 207 0.52 -25.58 13.45
C PRO A 207 0.63 -26.41 12.16
N PRO A 208 0.63 -27.74 12.23
CA PRO A 208 0.76 -28.64 11.08
C PRO A 208 -0.47 -28.66 10.15
N PHE A 209 -1.39 -27.73 10.35
CA PHE A 209 -2.60 -27.54 9.53
C PHE A 209 -2.82 -26.06 9.23
N VAL A 210 -3.56 -25.78 8.16
CA VAL A 210 -3.98 -24.46 7.73
C VAL A 210 -5.50 -24.33 7.81
N LEU A 211 -5.98 -23.09 7.98
CA LEU A 211 -7.41 -22.83 7.91
C LEU A 211 -7.96 -23.16 6.52
N ASP A 212 -9.22 -23.57 6.45
CA ASP A 212 -9.93 -23.75 5.17
C ASP A 212 -10.36 -22.38 4.63
N MET A 213 -9.38 -21.65 4.12
CA MET A 213 -9.53 -20.26 3.67
C MET A 213 -8.89 -20.07 2.29
N HIS A 214 -9.62 -19.37 1.41
CA HIS A 214 -9.14 -18.92 0.12
C HIS A 214 -8.64 -17.48 0.26
N VAL A 215 -7.46 -17.18 -0.26
CA VAL A 215 -6.84 -15.86 -0.22
C VAL A 215 -6.46 -15.40 -1.60
N ASN A 216 -6.60 -14.11 -1.84
CA ASN A 216 -6.20 -13.45 -3.06
C ASN A 216 -4.91 -12.68 -2.82
N PHE A 217 -3.94 -12.80 -3.72
CA PHE A 217 -2.64 -12.16 -3.56
C PHE A 217 -2.08 -11.58 -4.86
N VAL A 218 -1.07 -10.75 -4.70
CA VAL A 218 -0.33 -10.09 -5.78
C VAL A 218 1.13 -9.89 -5.38
N ASP A 219 2.04 -9.90 -6.34
CA ASP A 219 3.44 -9.58 -6.10
C ASP A 219 3.62 -8.06 -5.88
N VAL A 220 4.45 -7.68 -4.91
CA VAL A 220 4.75 -6.28 -4.58
C VAL A 220 5.36 -5.51 -5.74
N ARG A 221 6.07 -6.20 -6.63
CA ARG A 221 6.67 -5.60 -7.84
C ARG A 221 5.60 -5.22 -8.86
N ASP A 222 4.56 -6.04 -9.02
CA ASP A 222 3.40 -5.72 -9.88
C ASP A 222 2.60 -4.55 -9.28
N VAL A 223 2.47 -4.50 -7.95
CA VAL A 223 1.85 -3.38 -7.25
C VAL A 223 2.64 -2.09 -7.49
N ALA A 224 3.96 -2.11 -7.34
CA ALA A 224 4.84 -0.96 -7.58
C ALA A 224 4.75 -0.49 -9.04
N TYR A 225 4.82 -1.43 -9.99
CA TYR A 225 4.66 -1.16 -11.42
C TYR A 225 3.32 -0.47 -11.72
N ALA A 226 2.22 -0.94 -11.12
CA ALA A 226 0.89 -0.35 -11.29
C ALA A 226 0.83 1.08 -10.73
N HIS A 227 1.49 1.37 -9.58
CA HIS A 227 1.53 2.71 -9.01
C HIS A 227 2.26 3.70 -9.94
N VAL A 228 3.41 3.31 -10.47
CA VAL A 228 4.19 4.20 -11.35
C VAL A 228 3.46 4.41 -12.69
N ASN A 229 2.88 3.35 -13.28
CA ASN A 229 2.06 3.51 -14.49
C ASN A 229 0.82 4.39 -14.28
N ALA A 230 0.23 4.35 -13.09
CA ALA A 230 -0.94 5.18 -12.78
C ALA A 230 -0.66 6.68 -12.79
N LEU A 231 0.61 7.09 -12.57
CA LEU A 231 1.00 8.51 -12.74
C LEU A 231 0.85 8.98 -14.19
N GLU A 232 1.09 8.12 -15.16
CA GLU A 232 1.10 8.53 -16.58
C GLU A 232 -0.20 8.13 -17.29
N MET A 233 -0.62 6.88 -17.14
CA MET A 233 -1.68 6.24 -17.92
C MET A 233 -2.99 6.08 -17.15
N GLY A 234 -3.02 6.36 -15.85
CA GLY A 234 -4.22 6.18 -15.03
C GLY A 234 -5.33 7.17 -15.43
N ILE A 235 -6.55 6.65 -15.60
CA ILE A 235 -7.73 7.49 -15.85
C ILE A 235 -8.09 8.22 -14.56
N ASP A 236 -8.36 9.53 -14.66
CA ASP A 236 -8.72 10.34 -13.49
C ASP A 236 -9.92 9.76 -12.73
N ARG A 237 -9.84 9.80 -11.42
CA ARG A 237 -10.85 9.26 -10.48
C ARG A 237 -11.08 7.75 -10.56
N SER A 238 -10.29 7.02 -11.35
CA SER A 238 -10.43 5.56 -11.42
C SER A 238 -9.89 4.84 -10.19
N ARG A 239 -10.42 3.66 -9.95
CA ARG A 239 -10.04 2.69 -8.93
C ARG A 239 -9.53 1.44 -9.64
N TYR A 240 -8.30 1.01 -9.37
CA TYR A 240 -7.70 -0.17 -9.99
C TYR A 240 -7.46 -1.25 -8.96
N ILE A 241 -8.12 -2.39 -9.12
CA ILE A 241 -7.84 -3.59 -8.33
C ILE A 241 -6.59 -4.25 -8.90
N ILE A 242 -5.57 -4.44 -8.05
CA ILE A 242 -4.34 -5.12 -8.43
C ILE A 242 -4.30 -6.48 -7.74
N HIS A 243 -4.55 -7.49 -8.54
CA HIS A 243 -4.70 -8.88 -8.13
C HIS A 243 -4.05 -9.80 -9.15
N LYS A 244 -3.36 -10.82 -8.71
CA LYS A 244 -2.74 -11.83 -9.58
C LYS A 244 -3.54 -13.13 -9.56
N GLU A 245 -3.72 -13.71 -8.38
CA GLU A 245 -4.29 -15.04 -8.24
C GLU A 245 -4.94 -15.25 -6.88
N GLY A 246 -5.92 -16.16 -6.82
CA GLY A 246 -6.50 -16.66 -5.60
C GLY A 246 -6.15 -18.13 -5.39
N MET A 247 -5.75 -18.48 -4.17
CA MET A 247 -5.41 -19.86 -3.80
C MET A 247 -5.96 -20.22 -2.42
N TRP A 248 -6.24 -21.49 -2.22
CA TRP A 248 -6.49 -22.03 -0.89
C TRP A 248 -5.18 -22.11 -0.10
N LEU A 249 -5.23 -21.88 1.21
CA LEU A 249 -4.03 -21.92 2.05
C LEU A 249 -3.25 -23.24 1.95
N ASN A 250 -3.94 -24.35 1.79
CA ASN A 250 -3.29 -25.66 1.61
C ASN A 250 -2.60 -25.81 0.24
N GLU A 251 -3.06 -25.09 -0.78
CA GLU A 251 -2.41 -25.03 -2.10
C GLU A 251 -1.13 -24.19 -2.03
N ILE A 252 -1.17 -23.07 -1.32
CA ILE A 252 0.02 -22.26 -1.02
C ILE A 252 1.06 -23.14 -0.29
N GLY A 253 0.64 -23.89 0.73
CA GLY A 253 1.54 -24.83 1.44
C GLY A 253 2.16 -25.87 0.51
N ARG A 254 1.39 -26.44 -0.46
CA ARG A 254 1.92 -27.38 -1.45
C ARG A 254 2.93 -26.73 -2.40
N ALA A 255 2.61 -25.52 -2.90
CA ALA A 255 3.51 -24.77 -3.77
C ALA A 255 4.85 -24.46 -3.07
N LEU A 256 4.79 -24.03 -1.80
CA LEU A 256 5.98 -23.79 -0.98
C LEU A 256 6.80 -25.08 -0.75
N ASN A 257 6.13 -26.23 -0.52
CA ASN A 257 6.80 -27.52 -0.38
C ASN A 257 7.50 -27.99 -1.66
N GLY A 258 6.98 -27.59 -2.84
CA GLY A 258 7.62 -27.86 -4.13
C GLY A 258 8.84 -26.99 -4.41
N ALA A 259 8.85 -25.78 -3.83
CA ALA A 259 9.90 -24.77 -4.10
C ALA A 259 11.01 -24.73 -3.02
N MET A 260 10.74 -25.23 -1.83
CA MET A 260 11.64 -25.14 -0.67
C MET A 260 11.87 -26.50 -0.01
N SER A 261 13.02 -26.68 0.61
CA SER A 261 13.36 -27.92 1.36
C SER A 261 12.60 -28.05 2.69
N GLN A 262 12.04 -26.97 3.21
CA GLN A 262 11.27 -26.96 4.45
C GLN A 262 9.85 -27.47 4.20
N LYS A 263 9.29 -28.23 5.14
CA LYS A 263 7.89 -28.70 5.08
C LYS A 263 6.92 -27.65 5.63
N PHE A 264 5.94 -27.30 4.84
CA PHE A 264 4.85 -26.38 5.18
C PHE A 264 3.54 -27.14 5.35
N ALA A 265 2.63 -26.61 6.16
CA ALA A 265 1.33 -27.22 6.40
C ALA A 265 0.47 -27.25 5.12
N THR A 266 -0.08 -28.41 4.81
CA THR A 266 -0.97 -28.63 3.66
C THR A 266 -2.31 -29.24 4.06
N ARG A 267 -2.46 -29.67 5.33
CA ARG A 267 -3.68 -30.28 5.84
C ARG A 267 -4.64 -29.18 6.28
N ARG A 268 -5.86 -29.17 5.73
CA ARG A 268 -6.90 -28.22 6.12
C ARG A 268 -7.45 -28.55 7.51
N LEU A 269 -7.65 -27.52 8.33
CA LEU A 269 -8.45 -27.61 9.54
C LEU A 269 -9.93 -27.37 9.15
N PRO A 270 -10.83 -28.33 9.44
CA PRO A 270 -12.25 -28.12 9.18
C PRO A 270 -12.78 -26.87 9.90
N ARG A 271 -13.72 -26.13 9.26
CA ARG A 271 -14.26 -24.88 9.79
C ARG A 271 -14.87 -25.01 11.19
N TYR A 272 -15.53 -26.14 11.47
CA TYR A 272 -16.14 -26.40 12.79
C TYR A 272 -15.13 -26.63 13.94
N LEU A 273 -13.84 -26.78 13.62
CA LEU A 273 -12.74 -26.86 14.61
C LEU A 273 -11.96 -25.53 14.72
N ALA A 274 -12.33 -24.52 13.95
CA ALA A 274 -11.62 -23.25 13.92
C ALA A 274 -12.28 -22.17 14.82
N TYR A 275 -13.36 -22.52 15.53
CA TYR A 275 -14.10 -21.66 16.46
C TYR A 275 -13.98 -22.16 17.89
#